data_4fddae16cd854b717d4341e444d5d973
#
_entry.id   4fddae16cd854b717d4341e444d5d973
#
_cell.length_a   1.000
_cell.length_b   1.000
_cell.length_c   1.000
_cell.angle_alpha   90.00
_cell.angle_beta   90.00
_cell.angle_gamma   90.00
#
_symmetry.space_group_name_H-M   'P 1'
#
loop_
_entity.id
_entity.type
_entity.pdbx_description
1 polymer ?
#
loop_
_entity_poly.entity_id
_entity_poly.type
_entity_poly.pdbx_seq_one_letter_code
_entity_poly.pdbx_strand_id
1 'polypeptide(L)'
;MKKIDELIGKFLNNQTNENFAEMIDKLINEKVIILDRELNGDIKKLSADAITPLVITDSEKKNYIPIFTEESHIGGDLKKLQKVEHVFKDLCNDSVVDNNYIEGYVLNPFSHGLKLPKEVIKIVIKYKNEQ
;
A
#
# COMPACT_ATOMS: atom_id res chain seq x y z
N MET A 1 12.88 13.05 4.61
CA MET A 1 12.22 12.16 3.61
C MET A 1 12.75 10.75 3.76
N LYS A 2 11.85 9.77 3.81
CA LYS A 2 12.27 8.35 3.89
C LYS A 2 12.90 7.91 2.58
N LYS A 3 13.83 6.97 2.67
CA LYS A 3 14.49 6.39 1.48
C LYS A 3 13.49 5.80 0.50
N ILE A 4 12.43 5.14 1.00
CA ILE A 4 11.39 4.58 0.13
C ILE A 4 10.72 5.68 -0.71
N ASP A 5 10.47 6.86 -0.13
CA ASP A 5 9.84 7.97 -0.86
C ASP A 5 10.75 8.48 -1.98
N GLU A 6 12.06 8.52 -1.76
CA GLU A 6 13.02 8.88 -2.80
C GLU A 6 12.99 7.88 -3.96
N LEU A 7 12.91 6.58 -3.65
CA LEU A 7 12.87 5.52 -4.65
C LEU A 7 11.57 5.53 -5.44
N ILE A 8 10.45 5.84 -4.79
CA ILE A 8 9.17 6.01 -5.48
C ILE A 8 9.25 7.17 -6.47
N GLY A 9 9.78 8.31 -6.01
CA GLY A 9 9.94 9.48 -6.88
C GLY A 9 10.88 9.20 -8.05
N LYS A 10 11.97 8.50 -7.81
CA LYS A 10 12.92 8.11 -8.86
C LYS A 10 12.24 7.25 -9.92
N PHE A 11 11.44 6.26 -9.49
CA PHE A 11 10.71 5.39 -10.41
C PHE A 11 9.67 6.18 -11.21
N LEU A 12 8.91 7.06 -10.56
CA LEU A 12 7.89 7.87 -11.24
C LEU A 12 8.49 8.81 -12.28
N ASN A 13 9.70 9.33 -12.02
CA ASN A 13 10.41 10.19 -12.97
C ASN A 13 11.03 9.41 -14.11
N ASN A 14 11.39 8.14 -13.91
CA ASN A 14 12.02 7.31 -14.92
C ASN A 14 11.60 5.85 -14.70
N GLN A 15 10.56 5.45 -15.40
CA GLN A 15 9.90 4.16 -15.20
C GLN A 15 10.62 3.02 -15.91
N THR A 16 11.81 2.70 -15.43
CA THR A 16 12.61 1.57 -15.90
C THR A 16 12.39 0.36 -15.00
N ASN A 17 12.69 -0.83 -15.54
CA ASN A 17 12.63 -2.06 -14.74
C ASN A 17 13.62 -2.01 -13.58
N GLU A 18 14.77 -1.40 -13.77
CA GLU A 18 15.80 -1.26 -12.73
C GLU A 18 15.29 -0.39 -11.56
N ASN A 19 14.69 0.76 -11.87
CA ASN A 19 14.14 1.63 -10.84
C ASN A 19 12.95 1.00 -10.12
N PHE A 20 12.13 0.25 -10.86
CA PHE A 20 11.03 -0.50 -10.26
C PHE A 20 11.55 -1.56 -9.29
N ALA A 21 12.54 -2.36 -9.71
CA ALA A 21 13.11 -3.40 -8.88
C ALA A 21 13.74 -2.84 -7.60
N GLU A 22 14.48 -1.73 -7.72
CA GLU A 22 15.08 -1.07 -6.56
C GLU A 22 14.02 -0.58 -5.57
N MET A 23 12.96 0.02 -6.08
CA MET A 23 11.86 0.50 -5.27
C MET A 23 11.15 -0.65 -4.54
N ILE A 24 10.80 -1.72 -5.27
CA ILE A 24 10.10 -2.87 -4.68
C ILE A 24 10.99 -3.58 -3.66
N ASP A 25 12.28 -3.74 -3.96
CA ASP A 25 13.22 -4.36 -3.03
C ASP A 25 13.26 -3.65 -1.68
N LYS A 26 13.16 -2.33 -1.69
CA LYS A 26 13.07 -1.55 -0.46
C LYS A 26 11.68 -1.63 0.18
N LEU A 27 10.63 -1.54 -0.64
CA LEU A 27 9.24 -1.47 -0.17
C LEU A 27 8.80 -2.73 0.56
N ILE A 28 9.23 -3.91 0.12
CA ILE A 28 8.77 -5.18 0.70
C ILE A 28 9.01 -5.28 2.20
N ASN A 29 10.07 -4.66 2.70
CA ASN A 29 10.44 -4.68 4.12
C ASN A 29 10.04 -3.39 4.86
N GLU A 30 9.38 -2.45 4.18
CA GLU A 30 8.95 -1.21 4.80
C GLU A 30 7.63 -1.38 5.55
N LYS A 31 7.52 -0.70 6.69
CA LYS A 31 6.24 -0.55 7.37
C LYS A 31 5.43 0.50 6.63
N VAL A 32 4.20 0.14 6.29
CA VAL A 32 3.25 1.06 5.67
C VAL A 32 2.01 1.16 6.53
N ILE A 33 1.25 2.22 6.33
CA ILE A 33 0.01 2.48 7.08
C ILE A 33 -1.16 2.14 6.19
N ILE A 34 -2.05 1.29 6.70
CA ILE A 34 -3.35 1.02 6.08
C ILE A 34 -4.43 1.64 6.98
N LEU A 35 -5.50 2.15 6.40
CA LEU A 35 -6.56 2.80 7.15
C LEU A 35 -7.76 1.87 7.30
N ASP A 36 -8.27 1.76 8.54
CA ASP A 36 -9.52 1.08 8.82
C ASP A 36 -10.67 2.05 8.58
N ARG A 37 -11.73 1.60 7.94
CA ARG A 37 -12.94 2.42 7.70
C ARG A 37 -13.64 2.83 8.98
N GLU A 38 -13.44 2.11 10.06
CA GLU A 38 -14.08 2.43 11.33
C GLU A 38 -13.33 3.54 12.05
N LEU A 39 -14.11 4.53 12.53
CA LEU A 39 -13.58 5.60 13.36
C LEU A 39 -13.40 5.05 14.77
N ASN A 40 -12.15 4.85 15.16
CA ASN A 40 -11.85 4.38 16.48
C ASN A 40 -10.60 5.10 16.98
N GLY A 41 -10.76 5.89 18.04
CA GLY A 41 -9.70 6.76 18.53
C GLY A 41 -8.45 6.09 19.06
N ASP A 42 -8.43 4.77 19.21
CA ASP A 42 -7.30 4.07 19.80
C ASP A 42 -6.51 3.29 18.75
N ILE A 43 -5.18 3.45 18.78
CA ILE A 43 -4.29 2.66 17.94
C ILE A 43 -4.26 1.24 18.50
N LYS A 44 -4.99 0.33 17.86
CA LYS A 44 -4.93 -1.09 18.18
C LYS A 44 -4.04 -1.79 17.18
N LYS A 45 -3.10 -2.59 17.66
CA LYS A 45 -2.35 -3.50 16.80
C LYS A 45 -3.26 -4.68 16.44
N LEU A 46 -4.07 -4.49 15.42
CA LEU A 46 -4.91 -5.56 14.89
C LEU A 46 -4.16 -6.31 13.81
N SER A 47 -4.45 -7.60 13.65
CA SER A 47 -3.95 -8.34 12.50
C SER A 47 -4.57 -7.74 11.24
N ALA A 48 -3.89 -7.87 10.08
CA ALA A 48 -4.41 -7.36 8.82
C ALA A 48 -5.82 -7.91 8.50
N ASP A 49 -6.12 -9.12 8.97
CA ASP A 49 -7.41 -9.79 8.74
C ASP A 49 -8.54 -9.22 9.61
N ALA A 50 -8.21 -8.46 10.65
CA ALA A 50 -9.19 -7.93 11.60
C ALA A 50 -9.67 -6.53 11.26
N ILE A 51 -9.13 -5.91 10.22
CA ILE A 51 -9.51 -4.55 9.80
C ILE A 51 -10.40 -4.60 8.57
N THR A 52 -11.26 -3.58 8.44
CA THR A 52 -12.01 -3.33 7.22
C THR A 52 -11.32 -2.18 6.49
N PRO A 53 -10.46 -2.48 5.51
CA PRO A 53 -9.64 -1.42 4.90
C PRO A 53 -10.49 -0.42 4.14
N LEU A 54 -10.06 0.84 4.18
CA LEU A 54 -10.61 1.86 3.32
C LEU A 54 -10.33 1.48 1.87
N VAL A 55 -11.32 1.71 1.01
CA VAL A 55 -11.20 1.51 -0.43
C VAL A 55 -11.48 2.83 -1.12
N ILE A 56 -10.64 3.20 -2.07
CA ILE A 56 -10.87 4.39 -2.90
C ILE A 56 -11.05 3.96 -4.35
N THR A 57 -11.84 4.74 -5.08
CA THR A 57 -12.17 4.46 -6.47
C THR A 57 -11.54 5.53 -7.36
N ASP A 58 -10.86 5.11 -8.43
CA ASP A 58 -10.24 6.03 -9.36
C ASP A 58 -11.23 6.52 -10.43
N SER A 59 -10.73 7.36 -11.36
CA SER A 59 -11.55 7.92 -12.44
C SER A 59 -12.08 6.87 -13.43
N GLU A 60 -11.45 5.70 -13.47
CA GLU A 60 -11.87 4.58 -14.31
C GLU A 60 -12.82 3.63 -13.57
N LYS A 61 -13.27 4.00 -12.37
CA LYS A 61 -14.14 3.22 -11.49
C LYS A 61 -13.48 1.93 -10.98
N LYS A 62 -12.16 1.93 -10.88
CA LYS A 62 -11.40 0.82 -10.30
C LYS A 62 -11.11 1.10 -8.84
N ASN A 63 -11.21 0.08 -8.02
CA ASN A 63 -11.08 0.17 -6.57
C ASN A 63 -9.69 -0.25 -6.11
N TYR A 64 -9.10 0.56 -5.23
CA TYR A 64 -7.77 0.30 -4.66
C TYR A 64 -7.81 0.51 -3.16
N ILE A 65 -6.97 -0.22 -2.44
CA ILE A 65 -6.75 0.03 -1.01
C ILE A 65 -5.59 1.00 -0.88
N PRO A 66 -5.79 2.21 -0.32
CA PRO A 66 -4.69 3.14 -0.14
C PRO A 66 -3.77 2.69 0.98
N ILE A 67 -2.47 2.82 0.75
CA ILE A 67 -1.44 2.60 1.76
C ILE A 67 -0.49 3.80 1.76
N PHE A 68 0.12 4.07 2.91
CA PHE A 68 0.93 5.27 3.09
C PHE A 68 2.27 4.90 3.71
N THR A 69 3.34 5.52 3.22
CA THR A 69 4.68 5.32 3.77
C THR A 69 4.90 6.08 5.07
N GLU A 70 4.16 7.17 5.28
CA GLU A 70 4.21 8.00 6.50
C GLU A 70 2.84 8.66 6.73
N GLU A 71 2.57 9.04 7.98
CA GLU A 71 1.34 9.75 8.32
C GLU A 71 1.20 11.08 7.57
N SER A 72 2.32 11.74 7.25
CA SER A 72 2.30 13.01 6.52
C SER A 72 1.66 12.92 5.14
N HIS A 73 1.59 11.72 4.55
CA HIS A 73 0.96 11.50 3.26
C HIS A 73 -0.56 11.31 3.35
N ILE A 74 -1.10 11.17 4.57
CA ILE A 74 -2.54 10.99 4.76
C ILE A 74 -3.20 12.37 4.72
N GLY A 75 -4.12 12.56 3.76
CA GLY A 75 -4.76 13.86 3.56
C GLY A 75 -6.09 14.02 4.26
N GLY A 76 -6.40 15.24 4.67
CA GLY A 76 -7.72 15.70 5.07
C GLY A 76 -8.40 14.88 6.14
N ASP A 77 -9.66 14.56 5.90
CA ASP A 77 -10.51 13.84 6.84
C ASP A 77 -10.09 12.40 7.08
N LEU A 78 -9.26 11.83 6.20
CA LEU A 78 -8.77 10.47 6.38
C LEU A 78 -7.87 10.32 7.60
N LYS A 79 -7.31 11.43 8.11
CA LYS A 79 -6.50 11.41 9.34
C LYS A 79 -7.30 10.99 10.57
N LYS A 80 -8.63 11.06 10.50
CA LYS A 80 -9.52 10.65 11.59
C LYS A 80 -9.72 9.14 11.65
N LEU A 81 -9.38 8.42 10.60
CA LEU A 81 -9.55 6.98 10.55
C LEU A 81 -8.46 6.29 11.36
N GLN A 82 -8.76 5.10 11.85
CA GLN A 82 -7.80 4.30 12.57
C GLN A 82 -6.65 3.90 11.65
N LYS A 83 -5.42 4.09 12.12
CA LYS A 83 -4.21 3.76 11.37
C LYS A 83 -3.64 2.46 11.91
N VAL A 84 -3.31 1.55 11.01
CA VAL A 84 -2.69 0.27 11.36
C VAL A 84 -1.41 0.11 10.55
N GLU A 85 -0.30 -0.17 11.22
CA GLU A 85 0.98 -0.37 10.55
C GLU A 85 1.22 -1.85 10.26
N HIS A 86 1.66 -2.13 9.05
CA HIS A 86 2.07 -3.47 8.63
C HIS A 86 3.29 -3.38 7.72
N VAL A 87 4.15 -4.38 7.76
CA VAL A 87 5.20 -4.52 6.76
C VAL A 87 4.52 -4.82 5.42
N PHE A 88 4.91 -4.14 4.36
CA PHE A 88 4.22 -4.23 3.07
C PHE A 88 4.06 -5.67 2.58
N LYS A 89 5.11 -6.50 2.68
CA LYS A 89 5.04 -7.89 2.22
C LYS A 89 3.95 -8.69 2.93
N ASP A 90 3.59 -8.33 4.17
CA ASP A 90 2.53 -9.01 4.91
C ASP A 90 1.14 -8.62 4.39
N LEU A 91 1.02 -7.51 3.69
CA LEU A 91 -0.21 -7.09 3.02
C LEU A 91 -0.36 -7.75 1.65
N CYS A 92 0.68 -8.36 1.13
CA CYS A 92 0.65 -9.05 -0.16
C CYS A 92 0.34 -10.53 0.09
N ASN A 93 -0.92 -10.92 -0.11
CA ASN A 93 -1.39 -12.26 0.18
C ASN A 93 -2.47 -12.69 -0.82
N ASP A 94 -2.81 -13.97 -0.80
CA ASP A 94 -3.77 -14.54 -1.74
C ASP A 94 -5.17 -13.98 -1.58
N SER A 95 -5.57 -13.58 -0.37
CA SER A 95 -6.88 -12.98 -0.14
C SER A 95 -7.07 -11.70 -0.94
N VAL A 96 -6.02 -10.89 -1.05
CA VAL A 96 -6.06 -9.65 -1.84
C VAL A 96 -6.11 -9.99 -3.33
N VAL A 97 -5.29 -10.93 -3.78
CA VAL A 97 -5.25 -11.36 -5.19
C VAL A 97 -6.60 -11.92 -5.62
N ASP A 98 -7.23 -12.70 -4.76
CA ASP A 98 -8.51 -13.37 -5.06
C ASP A 98 -9.73 -12.45 -4.92
N ASN A 99 -9.55 -11.26 -4.35
CA ASN A 99 -10.64 -10.31 -4.16
C ASN A 99 -10.95 -9.57 -5.46
N ASN A 100 -12.07 -9.94 -6.09
CA ASN A 100 -12.48 -9.35 -7.38
C ASN A 100 -12.97 -7.91 -7.28
N TYR A 101 -13.23 -7.41 -6.07
CA TYR A 101 -13.71 -6.06 -5.84
C TYR A 101 -12.59 -5.01 -5.95
N ILE A 102 -11.35 -5.38 -5.65
CA ILE A 102 -10.21 -4.46 -5.66
C ILE A 102 -9.20 -4.85 -6.74
N GLU A 103 -8.51 -3.83 -7.29
CA GLU A 103 -7.47 -4.01 -8.30
C GLU A 103 -6.07 -4.17 -7.68
N GLY A 104 -5.89 -3.69 -6.45
CA GLY A 104 -4.62 -3.73 -5.75
C GLY A 104 -4.51 -2.63 -4.72
N TYR A 105 -3.27 -2.21 -4.46
CA TYR A 105 -2.99 -1.08 -3.57
C TYR A 105 -2.67 0.16 -4.36
N VAL A 106 -2.89 1.33 -3.75
CA VAL A 106 -2.35 2.59 -4.26
C VAL A 106 -1.49 3.22 -3.17
N LEU A 107 -0.23 3.50 -3.51
CA LEU A 107 0.78 4.00 -2.57
C LEU A 107 0.78 5.51 -2.59
N ASN A 108 0.57 6.12 -1.40
CA ASN A 108 0.54 7.56 -1.21
C ASN A 108 -0.39 8.25 -2.24
N PRO A 109 -1.70 7.95 -2.22
CA PRO A 109 -2.61 8.38 -3.29
C PRO A 109 -2.71 9.90 -3.47
N PHE A 110 -2.41 10.68 -2.43
CA PHE A 110 -2.51 12.14 -2.50
C PHE A 110 -1.20 12.84 -2.88
N SER A 111 -0.11 12.10 -3.00
CA SER A 111 1.19 12.65 -3.40
C SER A 111 1.78 11.87 -4.58
N HIS A 112 2.29 10.67 -4.36
CA HIS A 112 2.89 9.86 -5.44
C HIS A 112 1.84 9.23 -6.36
N GLY A 113 0.73 8.75 -5.79
CA GLY A 113 -0.35 8.13 -6.57
C GLY A 113 0.08 6.86 -7.31
N LEU A 114 0.99 6.07 -6.74
CA LEU A 114 1.52 4.90 -7.42
C LEU A 114 0.60 3.69 -7.22
N LYS A 115 0.01 3.22 -8.31
CA LYS A 115 -0.82 2.02 -8.29
C LYS A 115 0.04 0.77 -8.31
N LEU A 116 -0.27 -0.16 -7.41
CA LEU A 116 0.39 -1.46 -7.30
C LEU A 116 -0.67 -2.53 -7.62
N PRO A 117 -0.79 -2.92 -8.90
CA PRO A 117 -1.82 -3.88 -9.31
C PRO A 117 -1.51 -5.29 -8.80
N LYS A 118 -2.45 -6.21 -9.00
CA LYS A 118 -2.31 -7.59 -8.52
C LYS A 118 -1.08 -8.30 -9.07
N GLU A 119 -0.62 -7.94 -10.26
CA GLU A 119 0.61 -8.50 -10.84
C GLU A 119 1.81 -8.22 -9.95
N VAL A 120 1.89 -7.01 -9.40
CA VAL A 120 2.97 -6.64 -8.46
C VAL A 120 2.83 -7.42 -7.15
N ILE A 121 1.58 -7.52 -6.64
CA ILE A 121 1.31 -8.27 -5.42
C ILE A 121 1.73 -9.73 -5.57
N LYS A 122 1.43 -10.35 -6.72
CA LYS A 122 1.85 -11.73 -7.02
C LYS A 122 3.36 -11.88 -7.03
N ILE A 123 4.09 -10.90 -7.55
CA ILE A 123 5.56 -10.90 -7.54
C ILE A 123 6.07 -10.92 -6.10
N VAL A 124 5.49 -10.11 -5.23
CA VAL A 124 5.89 -10.07 -3.81
C VAL A 124 5.58 -11.38 -3.11
N ILE A 125 4.42 -11.97 -3.39
CA ILE A 125 4.04 -13.28 -2.82
C ILE A 125 5.05 -14.34 -3.23
N LYS A 126 5.42 -14.39 -4.51
CA LYS A 126 6.41 -15.33 -5.02
C LYS A 126 7.77 -15.14 -4.32
N TYR A 127 8.19 -13.89 -4.17
CA TYR A 127 9.43 -13.56 -3.45
C TYR A 127 9.42 -14.10 -2.02
N LYS A 128 8.31 -13.90 -1.29
CA LYS A 128 8.16 -14.39 0.09
C LYS A 128 8.29 -15.92 0.16
N ASN A 129 7.67 -16.62 -0.79
CA ASN A 129 7.62 -18.08 -0.79
C ASN A 129 8.97 -18.73 -1.17
N GLU A 130 9.87 -17.97 -1.79
CA GLU A 130 11.20 -18.43 -2.16
C GLU A 130 12.24 -18.20 -1.05
N GLN A 131 11.84 -17.58 0.05
CA GLN A 131 12.74 -17.26 1.18
C GLN A 131 12.75 -18.34 2.26
#